data_56e3dbf47070f6117327ccc6cf075944
#
_entry.id   56e3dbf47070f6117327ccc6cf075944
#
_cell.length_a   1.000
_cell.length_b   1.000
_cell.length_c   1.000
_cell.angle_alpha   90.00
_cell.angle_beta   90.00
_cell.angle_gamma   90.00
#
_symmetry.space_group_name_H-M   'P 1'
#
loop_
_entity.id
_entity.type
_entity.pdbx_description
1 polymer ?
#
loop_
_entity_poly.entity_id
_entity_poly.type
_entity_poly.pdbx_seq_one_letter_code
_entity_poly.pdbx_strand_id
1 'polypeptide(L)'
;MLKYIGGRDVAFAGLYLNAKEHVKKMREEKVHIMGMTRNAVKALFAAPDTTTKLGVRDLFLMLMCYGVAGRIDEILSLKVKDLRTDVKDPYAILHGKGNKIRSVYLQSGIMKWYERYMKLFHGKTPNQEDYLFYSIVHGQRCKLTQPAVSKRMKLHADKARLTCYEVPSPMHAHLWRHTAACHWRENGINIVEIKELMGHASLTSTMVYQDVTDKQKREAIKSLENNVTQTMKKKWTMPDNRSLAAMFGINVD
;
A
#
# COMPACT_ATOMS: atom_id res chain seq x y z
N MET A 1 -29.63 -12.41 -7.75
CA MET A 1 -31.01 -12.97 -7.79
C MET A 1 -31.21 -13.90 -8.96
N LEU A 2 -31.14 -13.48 -10.23
CA LEU A 2 -31.35 -14.34 -11.42
C LEU A 2 -30.49 -15.61 -11.47
N LYS A 3 -29.21 -15.54 -11.07
CA LYS A 3 -28.31 -16.70 -11.01
C LYS A 3 -28.78 -17.75 -10.00
N TYR A 4 -29.37 -17.34 -8.89
CA TYR A 4 -29.86 -18.22 -7.84
C TYR A 4 -31.15 -18.95 -8.28
N ILE A 5 -32.06 -18.19 -8.88
CA ILE A 5 -33.37 -18.71 -9.35
C ILE A 5 -33.15 -19.63 -10.57
N GLY A 6 -32.36 -19.20 -11.55
CA GLY A 6 -32.08 -19.98 -12.78
C GLY A 6 -31.29 -21.28 -12.53
N GLY A 7 -30.64 -21.43 -11.36
CA GLY A 7 -29.99 -22.67 -10.96
C GLY A 7 -30.90 -23.66 -10.22
N ARG A 8 -32.13 -23.25 -9.86
CA ARG A 8 -33.10 -24.06 -9.10
C ARG A 8 -34.38 -24.41 -9.85
N ASP A 9 -34.69 -23.62 -10.88
CA ASP A 9 -35.89 -23.82 -11.65
C ASP A 9 -35.57 -23.72 -13.16
N VAL A 10 -35.84 -24.78 -13.89
CA VAL A 10 -35.58 -24.92 -15.34
C VAL A 10 -36.31 -23.86 -16.14
N ALA A 11 -37.52 -23.44 -15.70
CA ALA A 11 -38.29 -22.38 -16.38
C ALA A 11 -37.57 -21.04 -16.41
N PHE A 12 -36.72 -20.74 -15.41
CA PHE A 12 -35.93 -19.50 -15.33
C PHE A 12 -34.49 -19.66 -15.85
N ALA A 13 -34.05 -20.87 -16.21
CA ALA A 13 -32.69 -21.11 -16.71
C ALA A 13 -32.44 -20.36 -18.04
N GLY A 14 -33.45 -20.39 -18.95
CA GLY A 14 -33.38 -19.65 -20.22
C GLY A 14 -33.30 -18.13 -20.04
N LEU A 15 -34.09 -17.58 -19.12
CA LEU A 15 -34.02 -16.15 -18.75
C LEU A 15 -32.67 -15.74 -18.15
N TYR A 16 -32.09 -16.60 -17.31
CA TYR A 16 -30.77 -16.37 -16.76
C TYR A 16 -29.66 -16.37 -17.83
N LEU A 17 -29.70 -17.35 -18.76
CA LEU A 17 -28.74 -17.43 -19.87
C LEU A 17 -28.84 -16.23 -20.79
N ASN A 18 -30.07 -15.87 -21.20
CA ASN A 18 -30.34 -14.69 -22.02
C ASN A 18 -29.86 -13.39 -21.34
N ALA A 19 -30.20 -13.20 -20.07
CA ALA A 19 -29.73 -12.05 -19.31
C ALA A 19 -28.18 -12.01 -19.19
N LYS A 20 -27.53 -13.17 -19.07
CA LYS A 20 -26.07 -13.27 -18.99
C LYS A 20 -25.39 -12.87 -20.33
N GLU A 21 -26.00 -13.17 -21.45
CA GLU A 21 -25.49 -12.81 -22.79
C GLU A 21 -25.70 -11.32 -23.10
N HIS A 22 -26.83 -10.75 -22.67
CA HIS A 22 -27.20 -9.38 -23.01
C HIS A 22 -26.74 -8.34 -21.98
N VAL A 23 -26.58 -8.72 -20.72
CA VAL A 23 -26.00 -7.84 -19.71
C VAL A 23 -24.47 -7.80 -19.88
N LYS A 24 -24.00 -6.92 -20.74
CA LYS A 24 -22.57 -6.61 -20.81
C LYS A 24 -22.11 -6.16 -19.43
N LYS A 25 -21.14 -6.88 -18.87
CA LYS A 25 -20.45 -6.43 -17.66
C LYS A 25 -19.92 -5.03 -17.94
N MET A 26 -20.50 -4.02 -17.28
CA MET A 26 -19.97 -2.66 -17.38
C MET A 26 -18.48 -2.72 -17.08
N ARG A 27 -17.66 -2.20 -18.00
CA ARG A 27 -16.24 -2.01 -17.72
C ARG A 27 -16.17 -1.01 -16.58
N GLU A 28 -15.79 -1.46 -15.39
CA GLU A 28 -15.39 -0.55 -14.35
C GLU A 28 -14.22 0.27 -14.89
N GLU A 29 -14.42 1.57 -15.01
CA GLU A 29 -13.29 2.48 -15.26
C GLU A 29 -12.29 2.23 -14.14
N LYS A 30 -11.05 1.91 -14.50
CA LYS A 30 -9.97 1.75 -13.53
C LYS A 30 -9.70 3.12 -12.94
N VAL A 31 -10.34 3.43 -11.83
CA VAL A 31 -10.03 4.64 -11.07
C VAL A 31 -8.59 4.53 -10.60
N HIS A 32 -7.76 5.43 -11.09
CA HIS A 32 -6.36 5.54 -10.68
C HIS A 32 -6.33 6.01 -9.22
N ILE A 33 -6.16 5.09 -8.29
CA ILE A 33 -6.05 5.45 -6.87
C ILE A 33 -4.60 5.85 -6.63
N MET A 34 -4.34 7.14 -6.62
CA MET A 34 -3.04 7.68 -6.20
C MET A 34 -2.90 7.53 -4.67
N GLY A 35 -1.72 7.06 -4.24
CA GLY A 35 -1.35 7.10 -2.82
C GLY A 35 -1.18 8.54 -2.33
N MET A 36 -1.18 8.73 -1.01
CA MET A 36 -0.84 10.01 -0.40
C MET A 36 0.62 10.39 -0.69
N THR A 37 0.88 11.68 -0.82
CA THR A 37 2.25 12.18 -0.90
C THR A 37 3.01 11.95 0.41
N ARG A 38 4.34 11.96 0.35
CA ARG A 38 5.19 11.84 1.57
C ARG A 38 4.95 12.99 2.55
N ASN A 39 4.62 14.20 2.05
CA ASN A 39 4.28 15.36 2.88
C ASN A 39 2.95 15.14 3.61
N ALA A 40 1.92 14.65 2.91
CA ALA A 40 0.63 14.32 3.51
C ALA A 40 0.77 13.24 4.61
N VAL A 41 1.58 12.20 4.37
CA VAL A 41 1.87 11.16 5.37
C VAL A 41 2.57 11.76 6.59
N LYS A 42 3.58 12.61 6.41
CA LYS A 42 4.26 13.30 7.52
C LYS A 42 3.30 14.18 8.32
N ALA A 43 2.46 14.97 7.66
CA ALA A 43 1.48 15.83 8.32
C ALA A 43 0.45 15.00 9.13
N LEU A 44 0.00 13.86 8.60
CA LEU A 44 -0.90 12.94 9.31
C LEU A 44 -0.24 12.32 10.54
N PHE A 45 1.04 11.94 10.48
CA PHE A 45 1.76 11.43 11.66
C PHE A 45 2.03 12.50 12.72
N ALA A 46 2.13 13.77 12.32
CA ALA A 46 2.29 14.88 13.24
C ALA A 46 0.97 15.37 13.89
N ALA A 47 -0.18 14.99 13.33
CA ALA A 47 -1.47 15.50 13.77
C ALA A 47 -1.95 15.02 15.15
N PRO A 48 -1.70 13.75 15.59
CA PRO A 48 -2.07 13.29 16.92
C PRO A 48 -1.27 13.99 18.02
N ASP A 49 -1.98 14.41 19.07
CA ASP A 49 -1.33 14.92 20.27
C ASP A 49 -0.74 13.77 21.11
N THR A 50 0.56 13.56 20.95
CA THR A 50 1.27 12.46 21.62
C THR A 50 1.51 12.68 23.12
N THR A 51 1.10 13.80 23.70
CA THR A 51 1.09 13.96 25.17
C THR A 51 -0.05 13.16 25.80
N THR A 52 -1.09 12.85 25.02
CA THR A 52 -2.27 12.08 25.46
C THR A 52 -2.13 10.58 25.12
N LYS A 53 -2.74 9.72 25.95
CA LYS A 53 -2.81 8.27 25.67
C LYS A 53 -3.47 7.99 24.30
N LEU A 54 -4.59 8.66 23.99
CA LEU A 54 -5.31 8.47 22.74
C LEU A 54 -4.48 8.89 21.53
N GLY A 55 -3.72 9.99 21.63
CA GLY A 55 -2.85 10.44 20.55
C GLY A 55 -1.70 9.46 20.29
N VAL A 56 -1.10 8.88 21.34
CA VAL A 56 -0.08 7.81 21.19
C VAL A 56 -0.67 6.59 20.47
N ARG A 57 -1.87 6.15 20.89
CA ARG A 57 -2.56 5.02 20.23
C ARG A 57 -2.82 5.31 18.76
N ASP A 58 -3.38 6.48 18.46
CA ASP A 58 -3.79 6.84 17.10
C ASP A 58 -2.58 6.98 16.17
N LEU A 59 -1.47 7.56 16.66
CA LEU A 59 -0.22 7.60 15.91
C LEU A 59 0.33 6.20 15.66
N PHE A 60 0.40 5.36 16.70
CA PHE A 60 0.91 4.00 16.55
C PHE A 60 0.03 3.17 15.59
N LEU A 61 -1.29 3.33 15.66
CA LEU A 61 -2.21 2.69 14.71
C LEU A 61 -1.96 3.13 13.27
N MET A 62 -1.77 4.43 13.01
CA MET A 62 -1.45 4.94 11.67
C MET A 62 -0.10 4.44 11.16
N LEU A 63 0.91 4.39 12.04
CA LEU A 63 2.22 3.81 11.71
C LEU A 63 2.11 2.33 11.35
N MET A 64 1.29 1.56 12.08
CA MET A 64 1.00 0.16 11.75
C MET A 64 0.26 0.02 10.42
N CYS A 65 -0.76 0.84 10.17
CA CYS A 65 -1.50 0.82 8.90
C CYS A 65 -0.58 1.07 7.69
N TYR A 66 0.35 2.02 7.82
CA TYR A 66 1.28 2.37 6.77
C TYR A 66 2.45 1.38 6.64
N GLY A 67 3.12 1.05 7.74
CA GLY A 67 4.34 0.24 7.73
C GLY A 67 4.10 -1.24 7.41
N VAL A 68 2.96 -1.78 7.88
CA VAL A 68 2.58 -3.18 7.65
C VAL A 68 1.70 -3.36 6.41
N ALA A 69 1.09 -2.27 5.92
CA ALA A 69 0.14 -2.26 4.80
C ALA A 69 -0.96 -3.34 4.90
N GLY A 70 -1.34 -3.69 6.14
CA GLY A 70 -2.40 -4.65 6.42
C GLY A 70 -3.78 -4.10 6.08
N ARG A 71 -4.77 -4.98 5.89
CA ARG A 71 -6.16 -4.53 5.90
C ARG A 71 -6.53 -4.07 7.31
N ILE A 72 -7.40 -3.08 7.41
CA ILE A 72 -7.73 -2.53 8.74
C ILE A 72 -8.23 -3.61 9.71
N ASP A 73 -9.02 -4.57 9.24
CA ASP A 73 -9.48 -5.68 10.07
C ASP A 73 -8.33 -6.59 10.54
N GLU A 74 -7.34 -6.83 9.68
CA GLU A 74 -6.15 -7.61 10.04
C GLU A 74 -5.38 -6.91 11.17
N ILE A 75 -5.18 -5.58 11.05
CA ILE A 75 -4.48 -4.76 12.05
C ILE A 75 -5.25 -4.70 13.37
N LEU A 76 -6.57 -4.49 13.32
CA LEU A 76 -7.39 -4.42 14.51
C LEU A 76 -7.59 -5.80 15.19
N SER A 77 -7.40 -6.89 14.45
CA SER A 77 -7.46 -8.24 14.99
C SER A 77 -6.15 -8.74 15.58
N LEU A 78 -5.06 -7.98 15.42
CA LEU A 78 -3.77 -8.31 16.04
C LEU A 78 -3.92 -8.43 17.55
N LYS A 79 -3.35 -9.49 18.09
CA LYS A 79 -3.13 -9.68 19.53
C LYS A 79 -1.71 -9.30 19.90
N VAL A 80 -1.44 -9.11 21.17
CA VAL A 80 -0.11 -8.80 21.66
C VAL A 80 0.92 -9.84 21.21
N LYS A 81 0.57 -11.12 21.25
CA LYS A 81 1.42 -12.26 20.83
C LYS A 81 1.76 -12.26 19.34
N ASP A 82 0.99 -11.55 18.50
CA ASP A 82 1.22 -11.51 17.05
C ASP A 82 2.35 -10.54 16.66
N LEU A 83 2.84 -9.74 17.61
CA LEU A 83 4.04 -8.91 17.43
C LEU A 83 5.23 -9.60 18.08
N ARG A 84 6.16 -10.08 17.24
CA ARG A 84 7.43 -10.67 17.67
C ARG A 84 8.49 -9.59 17.73
N THR A 85 8.70 -9.05 18.93
CA THR A 85 9.60 -7.91 19.19
C THR A 85 10.86 -8.30 19.95
N ASP A 86 10.93 -9.54 20.41
CA ASP A 86 12.01 -10.20 21.14
C ASP A 86 13.10 -10.79 20.22
N VAL A 87 13.03 -10.50 18.92
CA VAL A 87 13.95 -11.00 17.89
C VAL A 87 14.74 -9.84 17.26
N LYS A 88 15.87 -10.17 16.62
CA LYS A 88 16.76 -9.19 15.96
C LYS A 88 16.00 -8.32 14.94
N ASP A 89 15.14 -8.93 14.15
CA ASP A 89 14.32 -8.26 13.13
C ASP A 89 12.84 -8.40 13.51
N PRO A 90 12.28 -7.43 14.27
CA PRO A 90 10.90 -7.49 14.74
C PRO A 90 9.88 -7.58 13.59
N TYR A 91 8.82 -8.37 13.78
CA TYR A 91 7.78 -8.52 12.77
C TYR A 91 6.39 -8.72 13.38
N ALA A 92 5.37 -8.41 12.59
CA ALA A 92 3.96 -8.66 12.89
C ALA A 92 3.45 -9.85 12.09
N ILE A 93 2.66 -10.72 12.72
CA ILE A 93 1.96 -11.85 12.09
C ILE A 93 0.55 -11.41 11.78
N LEU A 94 0.20 -11.34 10.51
CA LEU A 94 -1.12 -10.93 10.03
C LEU A 94 -1.94 -12.13 9.61
N HIS A 95 -3.17 -12.21 10.11
CA HIS A 95 -4.15 -13.23 9.77
C HIS A 95 -5.13 -12.68 8.72
N GLY A 96 -4.96 -13.09 7.47
CA GLY A 96 -5.75 -12.64 6.33
C GLY A 96 -6.98 -13.49 6.04
N LYS A 97 -7.78 -13.06 5.06
CA LYS A 97 -8.97 -13.79 4.60
C LYS A 97 -8.57 -15.19 4.07
N GLY A 98 -9.34 -16.21 4.45
CA GLY A 98 -9.09 -17.61 4.05
C GLY A 98 -7.93 -18.27 4.81
N ASN A 99 -7.73 -17.88 6.06
CA ASN A 99 -6.70 -18.43 6.97
C ASN A 99 -5.25 -18.27 6.46
N LYS A 100 -5.03 -17.29 5.59
CA LYS A 100 -3.69 -16.97 5.10
C LYS A 100 -2.93 -16.19 6.14
N ILE A 101 -1.76 -16.69 6.53
CA ILE A 101 -0.86 -16.04 7.48
C ILE A 101 0.32 -15.45 6.71
N ARG A 102 0.72 -14.23 7.07
CA ARG A 102 1.96 -13.62 6.57
C ARG A 102 2.64 -12.82 7.65
N SER A 103 3.96 -12.75 7.58
CA SER A 103 4.79 -11.93 8.46
C SER A 103 5.24 -10.68 7.71
N VAL A 104 5.22 -9.54 8.39
CA VAL A 104 5.73 -8.27 7.86
C VAL A 104 6.68 -7.66 8.88
N TYR A 105 7.91 -7.34 8.47
CA TYR A 105 8.91 -6.73 9.33
C TYR A 105 8.52 -5.32 9.77
N LEU A 106 8.84 -4.99 11.01
CA LEU A 106 8.55 -3.70 11.60
C LEU A 106 9.78 -2.79 11.55
N GLN A 107 9.58 -1.59 11.03
CA GLN A 107 10.64 -0.58 10.98
C GLN A 107 10.97 -0.07 12.40
N SER A 108 12.21 0.35 12.64
CA SER A 108 12.67 0.88 13.93
C SER A 108 11.83 2.06 14.44
N GLY A 109 11.34 2.92 13.53
CA GLY A 109 10.45 4.02 13.88
C GLY A 109 9.11 3.57 14.47
N ILE A 110 8.59 2.41 14.05
CA ILE A 110 7.37 1.80 14.59
C ILE A 110 7.64 1.25 15.99
N MET A 111 8.81 0.62 16.21
CA MET A 111 9.18 0.02 17.48
C MET A 111 9.22 1.01 18.61
N LYS A 112 9.77 2.23 18.39
CA LYS A 112 9.76 3.30 19.37
C LYS A 112 8.36 3.64 19.89
N TRP A 113 7.37 3.67 18.98
CA TRP A 113 5.99 3.97 19.34
C TRP A 113 5.25 2.75 19.90
N TYR A 114 5.63 1.55 19.49
CA TYR A 114 5.15 0.30 20.08
C TYR A 114 5.49 0.22 21.57
N GLU A 115 6.74 0.43 21.97
CA GLU A 115 7.15 0.40 23.37
C GLU A 115 6.37 1.40 24.22
N ARG A 116 6.24 2.64 23.73
CA ARG A 116 5.47 3.68 24.40
C ARG A 116 4.00 3.31 24.53
N TYR A 117 3.41 2.78 23.45
CA TYR A 117 2.03 2.32 23.42
C TYR A 117 1.80 1.17 24.42
N MET A 118 2.65 0.16 24.41
CA MET A 118 2.56 -0.99 25.30
C MET A 118 2.60 -0.57 26.76
N LYS A 119 3.53 0.30 27.13
CA LYS A 119 3.62 0.84 28.49
C LYS A 119 2.33 1.55 28.94
N LEU A 120 1.70 2.32 28.05
CA LEU A 120 0.50 3.11 28.38
C LEU A 120 -0.80 2.29 28.41
N PHE A 121 -0.93 1.28 27.55
CA PHE A 121 -2.17 0.53 27.35
C PHE A 121 -2.14 -0.87 27.94
N HIS A 122 -1.01 -1.57 27.89
CA HIS A 122 -0.89 -2.95 28.34
C HIS A 122 -0.10 -3.09 29.67
N GLY A 123 0.63 -2.06 30.06
CA GLY A 123 1.40 -2.04 31.32
C GLY A 123 2.67 -2.88 31.25
N LYS A 124 3.17 -3.30 32.44
CA LYS A 124 4.45 -4.04 32.56
C LYS A 124 4.33 -5.52 32.19
N THR A 125 3.17 -6.13 32.40
CA THR A 125 2.90 -7.55 32.14
C THR A 125 1.71 -7.68 31.19
N PRO A 126 1.94 -7.48 29.86
CA PRO A 126 0.86 -7.54 28.88
C PRO A 126 0.33 -8.97 28.73
N ASN A 127 -1.01 -9.11 28.72
CA ASN A 127 -1.62 -10.38 28.39
C ASN A 127 -1.47 -10.62 26.87
N GLN A 128 -0.87 -11.75 26.50
CA GLN A 128 -0.55 -12.10 25.14
C GLN A 128 -1.81 -12.33 24.26
N GLU A 129 -2.95 -12.68 24.89
CA GLU A 129 -4.22 -12.93 24.20
C GLU A 129 -5.07 -11.67 24.01
N ASP A 130 -4.70 -10.55 24.66
CA ASP A 130 -5.40 -9.28 24.46
C ASP A 130 -5.21 -8.76 23.03
N TYR A 131 -6.25 -8.08 22.53
CA TYR A 131 -6.13 -7.31 21.30
C TYR A 131 -5.09 -6.20 21.46
N LEU A 132 -4.21 -6.07 20.47
CA LEU A 132 -3.20 -5.01 20.45
C LEU A 132 -3.90 -3.64 20.56
N PHE A 133 -4.91 -3.40 19.70
CA PHE A 133 -5.74 -2.20 19.73
C PHE A 133 -7.11 -2.53 20.29
N TYR A 134 -7.42 -2.03 21.48
CA TYR A 134 -8.67 -2.31 22.16
C TYR A 134 -9.41 -1.04 22.62
N SER A 135 -10.68 -1.19 22.89
CA SER A 135 -11.54 -0.29 23.66
C SER A 135 -12.03 -1.01 24.91
N ILE A 136 -12.37 -0.25 25.95
CA ILE A 136 -12.99 -0.82 27.14
C ILE A 136 -14.51 -0.69 26.99
N VAL A 137 -15.22 -1.82 26.99
CA VAL A 137 -16.68 -1.90 26.93
C VAL A 137 -17.13 -2.75 28.13
N HIS A 138 -17.96 -2.20 28.98
CA HIS A 138 -18.41 -2.87 30.22
C HIS A 138 -17.25 -3.46 31.05
N GLY A 139 -16.13 -2.72 31.15
CA GLY A 139 -14.94 -3.17 31.90
C GLY A 139 -14.05 -4.20 31.19
N GLN A 140 -14.46 -4.70 30.02
CA GLN A 140 -13.70 -5.68 29.25
C GLN A 140 -12.95 -5.06 28.07
N ARG A 141 -11.76 -5.60 27.75
CA ARG A 141 -10.98 -5.21 26.57
C ARG A 141 -11.55 -5.85 25.33
N CYS A 142 -12.24 -5.05 24.52
CA CYS A 142 -12.81 -5.49 23.25
C CYS A 142 -12.00 -4.95 22.07
N LYS A 143 -11.95 -5.67 20.97
CA LYS A 143 -11.35 -5.23 19.70
C LYS A 143 -11.84 -3.84 19.33
N LEU A 144 -10.91 -2.96 18.97
CA LEU A 144 -11.27 -1.61 18.48
C LEU A 144 -12.04 -1.73 17.16
N THR A 145 -13.12 -0.95 17.01
CA THR A 145 -14.00 -1.05 15.85
C THR A 145 -13.55 -0.16 14.69
N GLN A 146 -13.80 -0.59 13.44
CA GLN A 146 -13.49 0.21 12.25
C GLN A 146 -14.16 1.60 12.26
N PRO A 147 -15.46 1.76 12.65
CA PRO A 147 -16.08 3.08 12.73
C PRO A 147 -15.37 4.02 13.71
N ALA A 148 -14.94 3.50 14.88
CA ALA A 148 -14.18 4.29 15.84
C ALA A 148 -12.84 4.77 15.26
N VAL A 149 -12.12 3.89 14.56
CA VAL A 149 -10.87 4.23 13.86
C VAL A 149 -11.12 5.26 12.76
N SER A 150 -12.15 5.06 11.93
CA SER A 150 -12.49 5.99 10.85
C SER A 150 -12.78 7.39 11.36
N LYS A 151 -13.53 7.49 12.48
CA LYS A 151 -13.80 8.78 13.14
C LYS A 151 -12.50 9.47 13.58
N ARG A 152 -11.58 8.72 14.19
CA ARG A 152 -10.29 9.25 14.66
C ARG A 152 -9.39 9.66 13.48
N MET A 153 -9.31 8.84 12.43
CA MET A 153 -8.54 9.16 11.23
C MET A 153 -9.04 10.43 10.53
N LYS A 154 -10.36 10.62 10.43
CA LYS A 154 -10.95 11.84 9.89
C LYS A 154 -10.55 13.06 10.72
N LEU A 155 -10.68 12.99 12.04
CA LEU A 155 -10.28 14.07 12.95
C LEU A 155 -8.80 14.48 12.73
N HIS A 156 -7.90 13.49 12.65
CA HIS A 156 -6.48 13.78 12.41
C HIS A 156 -6.21 14.30 11.00
N ALA A 157 -6.97 13.84 10.00
CA ALA A 157 -6.86 14.36 8.64
C ALA A 157 -7.34 15.82 8.56
N ASP A 158 -8.45 16.17 9.24
CA ASP A 158 -8.94 17.55 9.31
C ASP A 158 -7.88 18.46 9.95
N LYS A 159 -7.26 18.01 11.04
CA LYS A 159 -6.17 18.73 11.70
C LYS A 159 -4.92 18.86 10.80
N ALA A 160 -4.52 17.77 10.14
CA ALA A 160 -3.34 17.77 9.26
C ALA A 160 -3.52 18.67 8.02
N ARG A 161 -4.74 18.81 7.50
CA ARG A 161 -5.04 19.72 6.38
C ARG A 161 -4.79 21.19 6.69
N LEU A 162 -4.83 21.58 7.95
CA LEU A 162 -4.48 22.95 8.34
C LEU A 162 -3.01 23.29 8.05
N THR A 163 -2.14 22.28 7.99
CA THR A 163 -0.71 22.43 7.74
C THR A 163 -0.25 21.91 6.38
N CYS A 164 -1.04 21.01 5.77
CA CYS A 164 -0.72 20.37 4.49
C CYS A 164 -1.99 20.12 3.67
N TYR A 165 -2.20 20.91 2.63
CA TYR A 165 -3.36 20.81 1.74
C TYR A 165 -3.41 19.48 0.95
N GLU A 166 -2.26 18.79 0.80
CA GLU A 166 -2.16 17.52 0.09
C GLU A 166 -2.84 16.35 0.84
N VAL A 167 -3.25 16.55 2.09
CA VAL A 167 -3.95 15.52 2.86
C VAL A 167 -5.33 15.28 2.27
N PRO A 168 -5.64 14.04 1.82
CA PRO A 168 -6.83 13.75 1.06
C PRO A 168 -8.12 13.89 1.88
N SER A 169 -9.21 14.19 1.16
CA SER A 169 -10.58 14.17 1.67
C SER A 169 -11.45 13.40 0.67
N PRO A 170 -12.19 12.36 1.10
CA PRO A 170 -12.25 11.81 2.47
C PRO A 170 -11.03 10.94 2.84
N MET A 171 -10.65 10.96 4.12
CA MET A 171 -9.61 10.07 4.65
C MET A 171 -10.24 8.75 5.14
N HIS A 172 -9.67 7.62 4.74
CA HIS A 172 -10.09 6.29 5.16
C HIS A 172 -8.89 5.34 5.33
N ALA A 173 -9.07 4.31 6.18
CA ALA A 173 -7.98 3.41 6.55
C ALA A 173 -7.32 2.68 5.38
N HIS A 174 -8.08 2.34 4.33
CA HIS A 174 -7.56 1.62 3.16
C HIS A 174 -6.55 2.45 2.36
N LEU A 175 -6.64 3.78 2.44
CA LEU A 175 -5.71 4.69 1.78
C LEU A 175 -4.27 4.55 2.29
N TRP A 176 -4.07 4.21 3.58
CA TRP A 176 -2.76 3.92 4.14
C TRP A 176 -2.09 2.74 3.42
N ARG A 177 -2.85 1.68 3.21
CA ARG A 177 -2.38 0.50 2.53
C ARG A 177 -2.03 0.79 1.06
N HIS A 178 -2.87 1.56 0.35
CA HIS A 178 -2.57 2.01 -1.01
C HIS A 178 -1.30 2.85 -1.04
N THR A 179 -1.18 3.80 -0.13
CA THR A 179 -0.01 4.68 -0.02
C THR A 179 1.28 3.89 0.23
N ALA A 180 1.25 2.90 1.12
CA ALA A 180 2.40 2.04 1.36
C ALA A 180 2.83 1.31 0.09
N ALA A 181 1.89 0.73 -0.66
CA ALA A 181 2.18 0.03 -1.91
C ALA A 181 2.76 0.98 -2.99
N CYS A 182 2.22 2.20 -3.12
CA CYS A 182 2.75 3.21 -4.02
C CYS A 182 4.19 3.60 -3.65
N HIS A 183 4.45 3.88 -2.37
CA HIS A 183 5.79 4.25 -1.90
C HIS A 183 6.79 3.09 -2.00
N TRP A 184 6.39 1.84 -1.77
CA TRP A 184 7.23 0.67 -2.03
C TRP A 184 7.59 0.58 -3.51
N ARG A 185 6.62 0.81 -4.39
CA ARG A 185 6.84 0.82 -5.83
C ARG A 185 7.79 1.94 -6.26
N GLU A 186 7.62 3.16 -5.72
CA GLU A 186 8.52 4.30 -5.95
C GLU A 186 9.95 4.02 -5.48
N ASN A 187 10.10 3.26 -4.38
CA ASN A 187 11.39 2.84 -3.86
C ASN A 187 12.01 1.66 -4.63
N GLY A 188 11.38 1.20 -5.72
CA GLY A 188 11.93 0.16 -6.60
C GLY A 188 11.59 -1.28 -6.21
N ILE A 189 10.73 -1.50 -5.19
CA ILE A 189 10.30 -2.85 -4.81
C ILE A 189 9.47 -3.45 -5.94
N ASN A 190 9.76 -4.72 -6.28
CA ASN A 190 9.08 -5.41 -7.36
C ASN A 190 7.60 -5.62 -7.06
N ILE A 191 6.76 -5.58 -8.11
CA ILE A 191 5.30 -5.76 -7.98
C ILE A 191 4.91 -7.12 -7.39
N VAL A 192 5.72 -8.17 -7.63
CA VAL A 192 5.51 -9.50 -7.06
C VAL A 192 5.76 -9.49 -5.56
N GLU A 193 6.84 -8.85 -5.10
CA GLU A 193 7.16 -8.70 -3.68
C GLU A 193 6.08 -7.86 -2.96
N ILE A 194 5.62 -6.76 -3.60
CA ILE A 194 4.50 -5.96 -3.07
C ILE A 194 3.24 -6.81 -2.92
N LYS A 195 2.92 -7.67 -3.90
CA LYS A 195 1.80 -8.61 -3.82
C LYS A 195 1.91 -9.52 -2.59
N GLU A 196 3.09 -10.07 -2.35
CA GLU A 196 3.35 -10.97 -1.21
C GLU A 196 3.23 -10.22 0.12
N LEU A 197 3.90 -9.07 0.25
CA LEU A 197 3.82 -8.21 1.43
C LEU A 197 2.38 -7.81 1.76
N MET A 198 1.57 -7.50 0.74
CA MET A 198 0.16 -7.16 0.91
C MET A 198 -0.74 -8.39 1.12
N GLY A 199 -0.30 -9.59 0.82
CA GLY A 199 -1.12 -10.80 0.88
C GLY A 199 -2.28 -10.76 -0.13
N HIS A 200 -2.02 -10.33 -1.37
CA HIS A 200 -2.99 -10.37 -2.46
C HIS A 200 -3.07 -11.77 -3.06
N ALA A 201 -4.28 -12.31 -3.18
CA ALA A 201 -4.49 -13.62 -3.79
C ALA A 201 -4.20 -13.62 -5.29
N SER A 202 -4.37 -12.47 -5.98
CA SER A 202 -4.16 -12.29 -7.42
C SER A 202 -3.23 -11.12 -7.69
N LEU A 203 -2.37 -11.25 -8.71
CA LEU A 203 -1.57 -10.13 -9.26
C LEU A 203 -2.45 -8.99 -9.77
N THR A 204 -3.62 -9.30 -10.30
CA THR A 204 -4.56 -8.29 -10.81
C THR A 204 -4.89 -7.21 -9.76
N SER A 205 -4.99 -7.60 -8.48
CA SER A 205 -5.22 -6.66 -7.38
C SER A 205 -4.00 -5.76 -7.09
N THR A 206 -2.81 -6.18 -7.50
CA THR A 206 -1.56 -5.44 -7.29
C THR A 206 -1.18 -4.63 -8.54
N MET A 207 -1.70 -5.02 -9.71
CA MET A 207 -1.46 -4.30 -10.98
C MET A 207 -2.03 -2.86 -10.99
N VAL A 208 -2.92 -2.52 -10.06
CA VAL A 208 -3.37 -1.14 -9.82
C VAL A 208 -2.20 -0.20 -9.51
N TYR A 209 -1.08 -0.75 -8.97
CA TYR A 209 0.15 -0.01 -8.66
C TYR A 209 1.20 -0.09 -9.77
N GLN A 210 0.85 -0.64 -10.93
CA GLN A 210 1.81 -0.95 -12.01
C GLN A 210 2.20 0.26 -12.85
N ASP A 211 1.60 1.43 -12.64
CA ASP A 211 2.03 2.62 -13.36
C ASP A 211 3.46 2.96 -12.95
N VAL A 212 4.33 2.55 -13.86
CA VAL A 212 5.75 2.89 -13.80
C VAL A 212 5.81 4.41 -13.86
N THR A 213 6.31 5.04 -12.81
CA THR A 213 6.49 6.50 -12.84
C THR A 213 7.35 6.87 -14.04
N ASP A 214 7.07 7.99 -14.70
CA ASP A 214 7.86 8.47 -15.84
C ASP A 214 9.35 8.58 -15.50
N LYS A 215 9.67 8.79 -14.23
CA LYS A 215 11.04 8.77 -13.71
C LYS A 215 11.67 7.37 -13.86
N GLN A 216 10.98 6.30 -13.45
CA GLN A 216 11.48 4.93 -13.57
C GLN A 216 11.62 4.49 -15.04
N LYS A 217 10.70 4.93 -15.91
CA LYS A 217 10.81 4.70 -17.37
C LYS A 217 12.06 5.37 -17.92
N ARG A 218 12.31 6.64 -17.56
CA ARG A 218 13.50 7.38 -17.99
C ARG A 218 14.80 6.76 -17.46
N GLU A 219 14.81 6.32 -16.19
CA GLU A 219 15.97 5.66 -15.59
C GLU A 219 16.25 4.30 -16.23
N ALA A 220 15.21 3.50 -16.52
CA ALA A 220 15.36 2.24 -17.27
C ALA A 220 15.91 2.46 -18.69
N ILE A 221 15.41 3.46 -19.40
CA ILE A 221 15.93 3.82 -20.73
C ILE A 221 17.40 4.29 -20.65
N LYS A 222 17.72 5.16 -19.67
CA LYS A 222 19.11 5.60 -19.45
C LYS A 222 20.06 4.45 -19.11
N SER A 223 19.59 3.46 -18.32
CA SER A 223 20.43 2.29 -18.00
C SER A 223 20.71 1.43 -19.22
N LEU A 224 19.77 1.33 -20.16
CA LEU A 224 20.00 0.66 -21.46
C LEU A 224 20.97 1.45 -22.35
N GLU A 225 20.85 2.77 -22.40
CA GLU A 225 21.78 3.62 -23.14
C GLU A 225 23.21 3.50 -22.61
N ASN A 226 23.39 3.50 -21.29
CA ASN A 226 24.72 3.36 -20.67
C ASN A 226 25.37 1.98 -20.95
N ASN A 227 24.56 0.92 -20.98
CA ASN A 227 25.05 -0.43 -21.21
C ASN A 227 25.34 -0.73 -22.70
N VAL A 228 24.58 -0.14 -23.61
CA VAL A 228 24.71 -0.39 -25.06
C VAL A 228 25.69 0.59 -25.71
N THR A 229 25.67 1.86 -25.34
CA THR A 229 26.56 2.88 -25.94
C THR A 229 28.00 2.81 -25.44
N GLN A 230 28.25 2.36 -24.20
CA GLN A 230 29.64 2.15 -23.73
C GLN A 230 30.32 0.93 -24.36
N THR A 231 29.55 -0.04 -24.83
CA THR A 231 30.09 -1.22 -25.53
C THR A 231 30.25 -1.04 -27.04
N MET A 232 29.62 -0.04 -27.63
CA MET A 232 29.83 0.34 -29.00
C MET A 232 31.08 1.22 -29.09
N LYS A 233 32.28 0.59 -29.18
CA LYS A 233 33.44 1.26 -29.73
C LYS A 233 33.03 1.81 -31.10
N LYS A 234 33.22 3.14 -31.33
CA LYS A 234 33.02 3.76 -32.64
C LYS A 234 33.78 2.95 -33.68
N LYS A 235 33.08 2.08 -34.40
CA LYS A 235 33.66 1.23 -35.46
C LYS A 235 33.97 2.03 -36.73
N TRP A 236 33.59 3.31 -36.75
CA TRP A 236 33.74 4.23 -37.85
C TRP A 236 34.50 5.47 -37.38
N THR A 237 35.82 5.33 -37.27
CA THR A 237 36.71 6.50 -37.36
C THR A 237 37.02 6.64 -38.83
N MET A 238 36.46 7.67 -39.47
CA MET A 238 36.88 8.05 -40.81
C MET A 238 38.35 8.46 -40.76
N PRO A 239 39.24 7.88 -41.60
CA PRO A 239 40.65 8.26 -41.61
C PRO A 239 40.89 9.69 -42.12
N ASP A 240 39.93 10.32 -42.78
CA ASP A 240 40.06 11.65 -43.37
C ASP A 240 38.75 12.45 -43.16
N ASN A 241 38.92 13.78 -42.98
CA ASN A 241 37.87 14.79 -42.80
C ASN A 241 36.94 14.99 -44.02
N ARG A 242 36.64 13.95 -44.80
CA ARG A 242 35.73 14.03 -45.95
C ARG A 242 34.31 13.82 -45.49
N SER A 243 33.44 14.76 -45.86
CA SER A 243 32.00 14.64 -45.58
C SER A 243 31.42 13.40 -46.28
N LEU A 244 30.39 12.77 -45.71
CA LEU A 244 29.65 11.65 -46.33
C LEU A 244 29.18 12.00 -47.77
N ALA A 245 28.87 13.26 -48.04
CA ALA A 245 28.48 13.77 -49.37
C ALA A 245 29.59 13.58 -50.41
N ALA A 246 30.85 13.79 -50.02
CA ALA A 246 31.99 13.60 -50.89
C ALA A 246 32.25 12.09 -51.23
N MET A 247 31.84 11.16 -50.37
CA MET A 247 31.97 9.71 -50.69
C MET A 247 30.91 9.24 -51.69
N PHE A 248 29.79 9.92 -51.82
CA PHE A 248 28.73 9.61 -52.77
C PHE A 248 28.78 10.49 -54.03
N GLY A 249 29.85 11.26 -54.24
CA GLY A 249 30.02 12.09 -55.45
C GLY A 249 29.06 13.27 -55.54
N ILE A 250 28.49 13.70 -54.40
CA ILE A 250 27.56 14.84 -54.33
C ILE A 250 28.37 16.07 -54.01
N ASN A 251 28.60 16.93 -55.01
CA ASN A 251 29.17 18.26 -54.79
C ASN A 251 28.07 19.13 -54.14
N VAL A 252 28.35 19.62 -52.94
CA VAL A 252 27.55 20.64 -52.28
C VAL A 252 28.31 21.93 -52.49
N ASP A 253 27.85 22.75 -53.44
CA ASP A 253 28.25 24.14 -53.61
C ASP A 253 27.73 24.96 -52.44
#